data_302839647755aeeb9f2785ba6136e5a7
#
_entry.id   302839647755aeeb9f2785ba6136e5a7
#
_cell.length_a   1.000
_cell.length_b   1.000
_cell.length_c   1.000
_cell.angle_alpha   90.00
_cell.angle_beta   90.00
_cell.angle_gamma   90.00
#
_symmetry.space_group_name_H-M   'P 1'
#
loop_
_entity.id
_entity.type
_entity.pdbx_description
1 polymer ?
#
loop_
_entity_poly.entity_id
_entity_poly.type
_entity_poly.pdbx_seq_one_letter_code
_entity_poly.pdbx_strand_id
1 'polypeptide(L)'
;KPIAITNCLNFGNPEKEKHMGEFVECVEGINEASKFLNFPVVSGNVSFYNETKDKGIKPTPSIGGVGLIKNYKKMVTMDLKEDDNLIFVIGKTEGHLDQSLFARDILLEKKGPPPEINLFNEKNIGETLLKLIDENLIKSAHDVSLGGIIIALSKMSIKGNKGFKLDKLKILMNKFEYFFGEDQGRYI
;
A
#
# COMPACT_ATOMS: atom_id res chain seq x y z
N LYS A 1 17.04 0.27 3.75
CA LYS A 1 17.11 -1.18 3.59
C LYS A 1 16.11 -1.82 4.53
N PRO A 2 15.12 -2.62 4.05
CA PRO A 2 14.25 -3.42 4.92
C PRO A 2 15.09 -4.41 5.73
N ILE A 3 14.69 -4.64 6.99
CA ILE A 3 15.41 -5.53 7.92
C ILE A 3 14.52 -6.68 8.36
N ALA A 4 13.37 -6.37 8.95
CA ALA A 4 12.47 -7.36 9.54
C ALA A 4 11.04 -6.84 9.65
N ILE A 5 10.09 -7.76 9.71
CA ILE A 5 8.69 -7.47 10.01
C ILE A 5 8.24 -8.16 11.29
N THR A 6 7.24 -7.58 11.92
CA THR A 6 6.42 -8.21 12.95
C THR A 6 4.99 -8.31 12.44
N ASN A 7 4.25 -9.33 12.86
CA ASN A 7 2.85 -9.46 12.53
C ASN A 7 1.96 -9.54 13.77
N CYS A 8 0.76 -8.99 13.66
CA CYS A 8 -0.30 -9.16 14.63
C CYS A 8 -1.51 -9.70 13.88
N LEU A 9 -1.82 -10.98 14.09
CA LEU A 9 -2.83 -11.70 13.31
C LEU A 9 -4.10 -11.82 14.15
N ASN A 10 -5.23 -11.32 13.62
CA ASN A 10 -6.51 -11.36 14.31
C ASN A 10 -7.56 -12.04 13.42
N PHE A 11 -8.13 -13.13 13.94
CA PHE A 11 -9.06 -14.00 13.21
C PHE A 11 -10.23 -14.44 14.09
N GLY A 12 -11.29 -14.92 13.46
CA GLY A 12 -12.42 -15.53 14.13
C GLY A 12 -12.08 -16.87 14.79
N ASN A 13 -13.09 -17.69 15.02
CA ASN A 13 -12.93 -19.00 15.66
C ASN A 13 -12.24 -19.99 14.71
N PRO A 14 -11.03 -20.49 15.02
CA PRO A 14 -10.28 -21.40 14.16
C PRO A 14 -10.88 -22.82 14.05
N GLU A 15 -11.84 -23.16 14.90
CA GLU A 15 -12.58 -24.43 14.80
C GLU A 15 -13.60 -24.40 13.64
N LYS A 16 -13.91 -23.22 13.11
CA LYS A 16 -14.74 -23.06 11.92
C LYS A 16 -13.84 -23.10 10.68
N GLU A 17 -14.09 -24.05 9.78
CA GLU A 17 -13.28 -24.28 8.57
C GLU A 17 -12.98 -22.99 7.79
N LYS A 18 -14.00 -22.13 7.63
CA LYS A 18 -13.84 -20.85 6.94
C LYS A 18 -12.73 -19.99 7.58
N HIS A 19 -12.75 -19.81 8.90
CA HIS A 19 -11.78 -18.94 9.59
C HIS A 19 -10.39 -19.56 9.65
N MET A 20 -10.31 -20.88 9.73
CA MET A 20 -9.04 -21.57 9.61
C MET A 20 -8.46 -21.44 8.19
N GLY A 21 -9.28 -21.58 7.13
CA GLY A 21 -8.85 -21.35 5.74
C GLY A 21 -8.32 -19.93 5.54
N GLU A 22 -9.08 -18.92 5.98
CA GLU A 22 -8.67 -17.51 5.94
C GLU A 22 -7.32 -17.28 6.66
N PHE A 23 -7.09 -17.91 7.79
CA PHE A 23 -5.82 -17.83 8.53
C PHE A 23 -4.67 -18.47 7.76
N VAL A 24 -4.85 -19.67 7.24
CA VAL A 24 -3.82 -20.40 6.48
C VAL A 24 -3.40 -19.59 5.25
N GLU A 25 -4.36 -19.13 4.43
CA GLU A 25 -4.10 -18.33 3.24
C GLU A 25 -3.35 -17.03 3.57
N CYS A 26 -3.71 -16.33 4.65
CA CYS A 26 -2.99 -15.14 5.09
C CYS A 26 -1.54 -15.46 5.48
N VAL A 27 -1.30 -16.55 6.21
CA VAL A 27 0.06 -16.97 6.61
C VAL A 27 0.90 -17.36 5.39
N GLU A 28 0.31 -18.07 4.44
CA GLU A 28 0.97 -18.45 3.18
C GLU A 28 1.38 -17.21 2.37
N GLY A 29 0.46 -16.24 2.20
CA GLY A 29 0.76 -14.98 1.51
C GLY A 29 1.86 -14.16 2.19
N ILE A 30 1.82 -14.05 3.53
CA ILE A 30 2.88 -13.38 4.31
C ILE A 30 4.23 -14.09 4.11
N ASN A 31 4.24 -15.43 4.15
CA ASN A 31 5.46 -16.21 3.98
C ASN A 31 6.05 -16.05 2.56
N GLU A 32 5.21 -16.08 1.53
CA GLU A 32 5.64 -15.87 0.14
C GLU A 32 6.27 -14.49 -0.03
N ALA A 33 5.56 -13.43 0.38
CA ALA A 33 6.05 -12.06 0.28
C ALA A 33 7.34 -11.84 1.09
N SER A 34 7.39 -12.35 2.33
CA SER A 34 8.57 -12.23 3.21
C SER A 34 9.81 -12.88 2.62
N LYS A 35 9.65 -14.08 2.05
CA LYS A 35 10.75 -14.79 1.38
C LYS A 35 11.22 -14.05 0.12
N PHE A 36 10.28 -13.67 -0.74
CA PHE A 36 10.60 -13.01 -2.01
C PHE A 36 11.31 -11.67 -1.80
N LEU A 37 10.81 -10.86 -0.86
CA LEU A 37 11.33 -9.53 -0.56
C LEU A 37 12.54 -9.57 0.40
N ASN A 38 12.95 -10.74 0.87
CA ASN A 38 13.98 -10.91 1.89
C ASN A 38 13.73 -10.01 3.12
N PHE A 39 12.50 -10.08 3.63
CA PHE A 39 12.00 -9.26 4.72
C PHE A 39 11.38 -10.15 5.81
N PRO A 40 12.22 -10.83 6.63
CA PRO A 40 11.81 -11.92 7.48
C PRO A 40 10.89 -11.48 8.62
N VAL A 41 9.94 -12.35 8.97
CA VAL A 41 9.15 -12.21 10.19
C VAL A 41 10.01 -12.61 11.39
N VAL A 42 10.21 -11.74 12.34
CA VAL A 42 11.05 -11.98 13.54
C VAL A 42 10.25 -12.00 14.84
N SER A 43 9.03 -11.50 14.83
CA SER A 43 8.13 -11.50 15.96
C SER A 43 6.68 -11.36 15.53
N GLY A 44 5.77 -11.56 16.44
CA GLY A 44 4.36 -11.36 16.21
C GLY A 44 3.49 -12.08 17.24
N ASN A 45 2.20 -12.01 17.02
CA ASN A 45 1.21 -12.72 17.81
C ASN A 45 0.03 -13.13 16.94
N VAL A 46 -0.73 -14.09 17.42
CA VAL A 46 -2.02 -14.44 16.85
C VAL A 46 -3.10 -14.34 17.94
N SER A 47 -4.24 -13.80 17.58
CA SER A 47 -5.44 -13.73 18.39
C SER A 47 -6.58 -14.41 17.62
N PHE A 48 -7.14 -15.43 18.22
CA PHE A 48 -8.28 -16.18 17.70
C PHE A 48 -9.55 -15.92 18.50
N TYR A 49 -10.66 -16.48 18.05
CA TYR A 49 -11.97 -16.36 18.68
C TYR A 49 -12.49 -14.92 18.79
N ASN A 50 -12.05 -14.05 17.87
CA ASN A 50 -12.55 -12.68 17.80
C ASN A 50 -13.93 -12.69 17.12
N GLU A 51 -14.97 -12.83 17.92
CA GLU A 51 -16.35 -12.96 17.46
C GLU A 51 -17.30 -12.08 18.27
N THR A 52 -18.37 -11.65 17.61
CA THR A 52 -19.51 -10.97 18.25
C THR A 52 -20.79 -11.61 17.75
N LYS A 53 -21.59 -12.16 18.65
CA LYS A 53 -22.85 -12.87 18.32
C LYS A 53 -22.65 -13.93 17.23
N ASP A 54 -21.67 -14.82 17.43
CA ASP A 54 -21.28 -15.91 16.52
C ASP A 54 -20.78 -15.46 15.12
N LYS A 55 -20.58 -14.17 14.94
CA LYS A 55 -19.95 -13.60 13.74
C LYS A 55 -18.49 -13.31 14.01
N GLY A 56 -17.59 -14.02 13.32
CA GLY A 56 -16.17 -13.72 13.33
C GLY A 56 -15.86 -12.36 12.68
N ILE A 57 -14.81 -11.74 13.17
CA ILE A 57 -14.25 -10.56 12.50
C ILE A 57 -13.75 -10.95 11.10
N LYS A 58 -13.57 -9.97 10.24
CA LYS A 58 -12.83 -10.18 8.99
C LYS A 58 -11.38 -10.54 9.30
N PRO A 59 -10.70 -11.35 8.45
CA PRO A 59 -9.28 -11.59 8.57
C PRO A 59 -8.52 -10.26 8.66
N THR A 60 -7.78 -10.06 9.74
CA THR A 60 -7.10 -8.78 9.99
C THR A 60 -5.65 -9.00 10.40
N PRO A 61 -4.75 -9.35 9.46
CA PRO A 61 -3.32 -9.30 9.67
C PRO A 61 -2.84 -7.85 9.66
N SER A 62 -2.09 -7.45 10.68
CA SER A 62 -1.40 -6.16 10.75
C SER A 62 0.10 -6.38 10.70
N ILE A 63 0.78 -5.75 9.76
CA ILE A 63 2.21 -5.93 9.55
C ILE A 63 2.95 -4.65 9.92
N GLY A 64 3.91 -4.76 10.82
CA GLY A 64 4.86 -3.69 11.13
C GLY A 64 6.22 -3.98 10.49
N GLY A 65 6.79 -3.01 9.80
CA GLY A 65 8.09 -3.16 9.13
C GLY A 65 9.16 -2.28 9.78
N VAL A 66 10.38 -2.83 9.90
CA VAL A 66 11.56 -2.09 10.35
C VAL A 66 12.58 -2.02 9.23
N GLY A 67 13.04 -0.82 8.93
CA GLY A 67 14.08 -0.57 7.94
C GLY A 67 15.22 0.28 8.49
N LEU A 68 16.38 0.16 7.87
CA LEU A 68 17.57 0.98 8.21
C LEU A 68 17.79 2.04 7.12
N ILE A 69 17.82 3.30 7.55
CA ILE A 69 18.27 4.42 6.73
C ILE A 69 19.77 4.63 7.03
N LYS A 70 20.63 4.40 6.02
CA LYS A 70 22.07 4.54 6.18
C LYS A 70 22.51 5.97 6.46
N ASN A 71 21.86 6.92 5.81
CA ASN A 71 22.13 8.35 5.96
C ASN A 71 20.81 9.11 6.11
N TYR A 72 20.49 9.50 7.33
CA TYR A 72 19.24 10.19 7.63
C TYR A 72 19.09 11.54 6.90
N LYS A 73 20.21 12.17 6.50
CA LYS A 73 20.19 13.44 5.73
C LYS A 73 19.63 13.26 4.31
N LYS A 74 19.57 12.04 3.80
CA LYS A 74 18.95 11.69 2.52
C LYS A 74 17.48 11.29 2.66
N MET A 75 16.92 11.34 3.85
CA MET A 75 15.53 11.01 4.08
C MET A 75 14.62 11.98 3.32
N VAL A 76 13.71 11.45 2.54
CA VAL A 76 12.61 12.21 1.93
C VAL A 76 11.33 12.03 2.73
N THR A 77 10.48 13.04 2.70
CA THR A 77 9.17 13.03 3.34
C THR A 77 8.08 13.23 2.29
N MET A 78 6.83 13.02 2.65
CA MET A 78 5.71 13.07 1.70
C MET A 78 5.32 14.48 1.25
N ASP A 79 5.68 15.52 1.99
CA ASP A 79 5.23 16.89 1.74
C ASP A 79 5.80 17.47 0.43
N LEU A 80 4.99 18.17 -0.35
CA LEU A 80 5.47 18.94 -1.51
C LEU A 80 6.40 20.06 -1.03
N LYS A 81 7.63 20.12 -1.60
CA LYS A 81 8.70 20.99 -1.09
C LYS A 81 8.80 22.34 -1.77
N GLU A 82 8.81 22.34 -3.09
CA GLU A 82 9.12 23.51 -3.92
C GLU A 82 8.04 23.72 -4.97
N ASP A 83 7.85 24.96 -5.40
CA ASP A 83 6.95 25.28 -6.50
C ASP A 83 7.60 24.83 -7.82
N ASP A 84 6.78 24.62 -8.84
CA ASP A 84 7.16 24.21 -10.18
C ASP A 84 7.89 22.87 -10.32
N ASN A 85 7.97 22.07 -9.25
CA ASN A 85 8.48 20.70 -9.32
C ASN A 85 7.52 19.80 -10.10
N LEU A 86 8.08 18.90 -10.88
CA LEU A 86 7.31 17.88 -11.60
C LEU A 86 6.84 16.78 -10.64
N ILE A 87 5.64 16.31 -10.88
CA ILE A 87 5.03 15.19 -10.15
C ILE A 87 5.04 13.98 -11.07
N PHE A 88 5.57 12.87 -10.58
CA PHE A 88 5.60 11.59 -11.28
C PHE A 88 4.82 10.53 -10.51
N VAL A 89 4.16 9.64 -11.22
CA VAL A 89 3.63 8.40 -10.67
C VAL A 89 4.53 7.27 -11.13
N ILE A 90 5.13 6.56 -10.20
CA ILE A 90 5.97 5.39 -10.44
C ILE A 90 5.13 4.15 -10.16
N GLY A 91 5.19 3.18 -11.07
CA GLY A 91 4.36 1.97 -11.02
C GLY A 91 3.25 1.98 -12.05
N LYS A 92 2.64 0.82 -12.28
CA LYS A 92 1.58 0.62 -13.27
C LYS A 92 0.23 1.03 -12.68
N THR A 93 -0.53 1.83 -13.40
CA THR A 93 -1.92 2.16 -13.05
C THR A 93 -2.85 1.34 -13.92
N GLU A 94 -3.60 0.44 -13.33
CA GLU A 94 -4.61 -0.42 -13.97
C GLU A 94 -6.03 0.02 -13.65
N GLY A 95 -6.18 0.85 -12.61
CA GLY A 95 -7.46 1.46 -12.25
C GLY A 95 -8.36 0.55 -11.43
N HIS A 96 -7.79 -0.30 -10.59
CA HIS A 96 -8.53 -1.26 -9.79
C HIS A 96 -9.40 -0.56 -8.73
N LEU A 97 -10.72 -0.61 -8.89
CA LEU A 97 -11.69 0.01 -7.97
C LEU A 97 -12.31 -0.96 -6.96
N ASP A 98 -12.31 -2.26 -7.24
CA ASP A 98 -12.90 -3.24 -6.33
C ASP A 98 -12.21 -3.21 -4.96
N GLN A 99 -13.00 -3.33 -3.89
CA GLN A 99 -12.54 -3.21 -2.49
C GLN A 99 -11.90 -1.86 -2.11
N SER A 100 -11.86 -0.88 -3.02
CA SER A 100 -11.31 0.45 -2.76
C SER A 100 -12.21 1.30 -1.84
N LEU A 101 -11.65 2.39 -1.31
CA LEU A 101 -12.45 3.39 -0.60
C LEU A 101 -13.51 4.02 -1.50
N PHE A 102 -13.21 4.22 -2.79
CA PHE A 102 -14.16 4.78 -3.74
C PHE A 102 -15.36 3.86 -3.94
N ALA A 103 -15.13 2.56 -4.13
CA ALA A 103 -16.20 1.58 -4.24
C ALA A 103 -17.03 1.51 -2.96
N ARG A 104 -16.37 1.47 -1.80
CA ARG A 104 -17.04 1.37 -0.50
C ARG A 104 -17.88 2.59 -0.14
N ASP A 105 -17.32 3.79 -0.31
CA ASP A 105 -17.88 5.02 0.27
C ASP A 105 -18.69 5.86 -0.74
N ILE A 106 -18.38 5.74 -2.04
CA ILE A 106 -19.07 6.49 -3.11
C ILE A 106 -20.06 5.60 -3.87
N LEU A 107 -19.60 4.41 -4.31
CA LEU A 107 -20.46 3.49 -5.04
C LEU A 107 -21.33 2.63 -4.11
N LEU A 108 -21.02 2.61 -2.80
CA LEU A 108 -21.66 1.77 -1.77
C LEU A 108 -21.58 0.27 -2.09
N GLU A 109 -20.51 -0.14 -2.76
CA GLU A 109 -20.24 -1.50 -3.16
C GLU A 109 -19.10 -2.10 -2.32
N LYS A 110 -19.26 -3.37 -1.91
CA LYS A 110 -18.27 -4.14 -1.15
C LYS A 110 -18.08 -5.51 -1.78
N LYS A 111 -17.71 -5.53 -3.04
CA LYS A 111 -17.58 -6.75 -3.84
C LYS A 111 -16.31 -6.71 -4.70
N GLY A 112 -16.04 -7.80 -5.38
CA GLY A 112 -14.90 -7.97 -6.26
C GLY A 112 -13.64 -8.46 -5.55
N PRO A 113 -12.62 -8.86 -6.32
CA PRO A 113 -11.33 -9.29 -5.80
C PRO A 113 -10.51 -8.10 -5.28
N PRO A 114 -9.47 -8.34 -4.47
CA PRO A 114 -8.43 -7.35 -4.21
C PRO A 114 -7.61 -7.10 -5.48
N PRO A 115 -6.83 -5.99 -5.54
CA PRO A 115 -5.91 -5.78 -6.65
C PRO A 115 -4.86 -6.88 -6.73
N GLU A 116 -4.47 -7.23 -7.96
CA GLU A 116 -3.42 -8.21 -8.20
C GLU A 116 -2.07 -7.73 -7.68
N ILE A 117 -1.32 -8.63 -7.06
CA ILE A 117 0.02 -8.35 -6.52
C ILE A 117 1.07 -9.02 -7.40
N ASN A 118 2.06 -8.24 -7.83
CA ASN A 118 3.23 -8.73 -8.52
C ASN A 118 4.48 -8.41 -7.70
N LEU A 119 4.96 -9.40 -6.94
CA LEU A 119 6.10 -9.23 -6.03
C LEU A 119 7.40 -8.80 -6.74
N PHE A 120 7.59 -9.20 -8.01
CA PHE A 120 8.74 -8.78 -8.79
C PHE A 120 8.70 -7.28 -9.08
N ASN A 121 7.54 -6.77 -9.48
CA ASN A 121 7.33 -5.34 -9.70
C ASN A 121 7.46 -4.55 -8.40
N GLU A 122 6.87 -5.03 -7.29
CA GLU A 122 6.99 -4.42 -5.97
C GLU A 122 8.46 -4.22 -5.59
N LYS A 123 9.27 -5.27 -5.73
CA LYS A 123 10.69 -5.22 -5.42
C LYS A 123 11.43 -4.23 -6.32
N ASN A 124 11.24 -4.31 -7.63
CA ASN A 124 11.94 -3.45 -8.60
C ASN A 124 11.57 -1.97 -8.41
N ILE A 125 10.30 -1.67 -8.18
CA ILE A 125 9.84 -0.31 -7.96
C ILE A 125 10.41 0.23 -6.65
N GLY A 126 10.38 -0.54 -5.57
CA GLY A 126 10.98 -0.17 -4.29
C GLY A 126 12.49 0.09 -4.40
N GLU A 127 13.23 -0.77 -5.10
CA GLU A 127 14.67 -0.58 -5.35
C GLU A 127 14.95 0.65 -6.22
N THR A 128 14.11 0.92 -7.22
CA THR A 128 14.21 2.11 -8.07
C THR A 128 13.98 3.37 -7.24
N LEU A 129 12.94 3.40 -6.41
CA LEU A 129 12.66 4.53 -5.53
C LEU A 129 13.83 4.82 -4.58
N LEU A 130 14.40 3.78 -3.97
CA LEU A 130 15.57 3.93 -3.10
C LEU A 130 16.78 4.50 -3.84
N LYS A 131 16.99 4.13 -5.09
CA LYS A 131 18.03 4.69 -5.95
C LYS A 131 17.81 6.18 -6.22
N LEU A 132 16.59 6.57 -6.60
CA LEU A 132 16.24 7.98 -6.84
C LEU A 132 16.47 8.84 -5.61
N ILE A 133 16.15 8.31 -4.41
CA ILE A 133 16.42 8.97 -3.12
C ILE A 133 17.93 9.09 -2.89
N ASP A 134 18.68 8.02 -3.08
CA ASP A 134 20.13 7.99 -2.83
C ASP A 134 20.91 8.92 -3.76
N GLU A 135 20.45 9.07 -4.99
CA GLU A 135 21.00 9.98 -5.99
C GLU A 135 20.50 11.43 -5.86
N ASN A 136 19.64 11.73 -4.87
CA ASN A 136 18.99 13.04 -4.64
C ASN A 136 18.19 13.56 -5.85
N LEU A 137 17.60 12.66 -6.64
CA LEU A 137 16.81 13.00 -7.81
C LEU A 137 15.37 13.36 -7.48
N ILE A 138 14.90 13.00 -6.29
CA ILE A 138 13.55 13.31 -5.82
C ILE A 138 13.59 14.08 -4.50
N LYS A 139 12.62 14.96 -4.30
CA LYS A 139 12.48 15.81 -3.12
C LYS A 139 11.47 15.27 -2.12
N SER A 140 10.50 14.51 -2.60
CA SER A 140 9.38 13.97 -1.85
C SER A 140 9.00 12.60 -2.39
N ALA A 141 8.45 11.75 -1.54
CA ALA A 141 7.86 10.47 -1.95
C ALA A 141 6.71 10.07 -1.04
N HIS A 142 5.67 9.50 -1.61
CA HIS A 142 4.53 8.93 -0.88
C HIS A 142 4.00 7.70 -1.63
N ASP A 143 3.62 6.68 -0.88
CA ASP A 143 2.93 5.52 -1.44
C ASP A 143 1.52 5.88 -1.91
N VAL A 144 1.11 5.30 -3.03
CA VAL A 144 -0.27 5.35 -3.48
C VAL A 144 -0.99 4.14 -2.91
N SER A 145 -1.79 4.36 -1.89
CA SER A 145 -2.55 3.33 -1.19
C SER A 145 -4.03 3.68 -1.17
N LEU A 146 -4.66 3.69 0.00
CA LEU A 146 -6.10 3.97 0.16
C LEU A 146 -6.52 5.31 -0.48
N GLY A 147 -7.50 5.24 -1.37
CA GLY A 147 -8.08 6.37 -2.09
C GLY A 147 -7.33 6.75 -3.39
N GLY A 148 -6.29 5.98 -3.76
CA GLY A 148 -5.58 6.15 -5.03
C GLY A 148 -4.73 7.42 -5.14
N ILE A 149 -4.35 7.74 -6.38
CA ILE A 149 -3.43 8.84 -6.71
C ILE A 149 -3.93 10.19 -6.17
N ILE A 150 -5.20 10.49 -6.33
CA ILE A 150 -5.72 11.82 -5.97
C ILE A 150 -5.68 12.06 -4.46
N ILE A 151 -5.93 11.03 -3.65
CA ILE A 151 -5.85 11.14 -2.19
C ILE A 151 -4.39 11.21 -1.74
N ALA A 152 -3.49 10.45 -2.35
CA ALA A 152 -2.06 10.54 -2.07
C ALA A 152 -1.53 11.95 -2.37
N LEU A 153 -1.83 12.52 -3.54
CA LEU A 153 -1.47 13.90 -3.91
C LEU A 153 -2.08 14.94 -2.96
N SER A 154 -3.35 14.75 -2.55
CA SER A 154 -4.00 15.65 -1.61
C SER A 154 -3.31 15.65 -0.25
N LYS A 155 -2.90 14.48 0.26
CA LYS A 155 -2.11 14.37 1.50
C LYS A 155 -0.77 15.08 1.38
N MET A 156 -0.05 14.88 0.26
CA MET A 156 1.22 15.55 -0.01
C MET A 156 1.06 17.07 -0.06
N SER A 157 0.00 17.54 -0.71
CA SER A 157 -0.36 18.96 -0.83
C SER A 157 -0.68 19.59 0.53
N ILE A 158 -1.57 18.97 1.30
CA ILE A 158 -1.94 19.41 2.66
C ILE A 158 -0.69 19.48 3.55
N LYS A 159 0.13 18.41 3.54
CA LYS A 159 1.33 18.35 4.37
C LYS A 159 2.38 19.39 3.99
N GLY A 160 2.51 19.69 2.70
CA GLY A 160 3.45 20.68 2.16
C GLY A 160 2.90 22.11 2.15
N ASN A 161 1.61 22.30 2.44
CA ASN A 161 0.91 23.58 2.28
C ASN A 161 1.12 24.18 0.87
N LYS A 162 1.05 23.33 -0.16
CA LYS A 162 1.26 23.68 -1.57
C LYS A 162 0.21 22.99 -2.43
N GLY A 163 -0.31 23.71 -3.43
CA GLY A 163 -1.20 23.15 -4.42
C GLY A 163 -0.47 22.28 -5.44
N PHE A 164 -1.23 21.59 -6.27
CA PHE A 164 -0.72 20.89 -7.44
C PHE A 164 -1.63 21.13 -8.64
N LYS A 165 -1.06 21.03 -9.83
CA LYS A 165 -1.78 21.17 -11.08
C LYS A 165 -1.63 19.90 -11.92
N LEU A 166 -2.77 19.33 -12.32
CA LEU A 166 -2.84 18.18 -13.22
C LEU A 166 -3.12 18.71 -14.64
N ASP A 167 -2.07 18.92 -15.40
CA ASP A 167 -2.15 19.52 -16.73
C ASP A 167 -1.82 18.50 -17.82
N LYS A 168 -2.56 18.53 -18.94
CA LYS A 168 -2.29 17.75 -20.17
C LYS A 168 -2.17 16.23 -19.98
N LEU A 169 -2.84 15.67 -18.97
CA LEU A 169 -2.84 14.23 -18.78
C LEU A 169 -3.59 13.54 -19.93
N LYS A 170 -2.87 12.70 -20.67
CA LYS A 170 -3.48 11.77 -21.63
C LYS A 170 -3.92 10.50 -20.88
N ILE A 171 -5.06 10.56 -20.22
CA ILE A 171 -5.65 9.40 -19.54
C ILE A 171 -6.43 8.60 -20.59
N LEU A 172 -6.00 7.36 -20.84
CA LEU A 172 -6.62 6.46 -21.82
C LEU A 172 -7.69 5.55 -21.21
N MET A 173 -7.89 5.62 -19.89
CA MET A 173 -8.88 4.87 -19.13
C MET A 173 -9.92 5.81 -18.51
N ASN A 174 -10.90 5.25 -17.80
CA ASN A 174 -11.85 6.03 -17.02
C ASN A 174 -11.11 6.87 -15.96
N LYS A 175 -11.49 8.14 -15.82
CA LYS A 175 -10.82 9.06 -14.89
C LYS A 175 -10.97 8.63 -13.41
N PHE A 176 -12.11 8.07 -13.05
CA PHE A 176 -12.32 7.56 -11.69
C PHE A 176 -11.41 6.36 -11.40
N GLU A 177 -11.27 5.44 -12.34
CA GLU A 177 -10.34 4.32 -12.23
C GLU A 177 -8.90 4.81 -12.11
N TYR A 178 -8.49 5.77 -12.93
CA TYR A 178 -7.14 6.33 -12.88
C TYR A 178 -6.81 7.01 -11.55
N PHE A 179 -7.70 7.87 -11.06
CA PHE A 179 -7.43 8.69 -9.89
C PHE A 179 -7.72 8.01 -8.56
N PHE A 180 -8.72 7.14 -8.50
CA PHE A 180 -9.18 6.47 -7.28
C PHE A 180 -8.87 4.97 -7.23
N GLY A 181 -8.35 4.40 -8.30
CA GLY A 181 -7.90 3.01 -8.31
C GLY A 181 -6.82 2.78 -7.24
N GLU A 182 -6.91 1.64 -6.55
CA GLU A 182 -6.01 1.26 -5.44
C GLU A 182 -5.08 0.12 -5.87
N ASP A 183 -4.49 0.23 -7.07
CA ASP A 183 -3.48 -0.73 -7.54
C ASP A 183 -2.25 -0.74 -6.62
N GLN A 184 -1.57 -1.87 -6.56
CA GLN A 184 -0.39 -2.08 -5.72
C GLN A 184 0.89 -1.50 -6.35
N GLY A 185 1.95 -1.34 -5.55
CA GLY A 185 3.30 -1.00 -6.00
C GLY A 185 3.42 0.36 -6.69
N ARG A 186 2.70 1.38 -6.22
CA ARG A 186 2.77 2.72 -6.81
C ARG A 186 3.23 3.77 -5.81
N TYR A 187 3.99 4.76 -6.33
CA TYR A 187 4.49 5.90 -5.56
C TYR A 187 4.37 7.20 -6.35
N ILE A 188 4.26 8.29 -5.60
CA ILE A 188 4.33 9.66 -6.11
C ILE A 188 5.58 10.32 -5.54
#